data_05a02ccb38ea2157ca597afed7414911
#
_entry.id   05a02ccb38ea2157ca597afed7414911
#
_cell.length_a   1.000
_cell.length_b   1.000
_cell.length_c   1.000
_cell.angle_alpha   90.00
_cell.angle_beta   90.00
_cell.angle_gamma   90.00
#
_symmetry.space_group_name_H-M   'P 1'
#
loop_
_entity.id
_entity.type
_entity.pdbx_description
1 polymer ?
#
loop_
_entity_poly.entity_id
_entity_poly.type
_entity_poly.pdbx_seq_one_letter_code
_entity_poly.pdbx_strand_id
1 'polypeptide(L)'
;MRLAPLPFTDIYAVQKMPFDQAVEQYAVTGGVPKYLEFFEDGRPLEEQLKDTVLSKSGFLYEEPNFLLKSESVTAVNYFSIIKAIADGNHKLGKIAGVLGQETSSLTPYLSTLSDLGFIEKRTPITEKNPEKSRKGLYFIADNFIRFWFRYIYPYKGELELDNMQIVLDEMHKDFREK
;
A
#
# COMPACT_ATOMS: atom_id res chain seq x y z
N MET A 1 5.02 19.27 5.90
CA MET A 1 4.65 19.37 4.47
C MET A 1 4.84 18.00 3.88
N ARG A 2 3.77 17.33 3.46
CA ARG A 2 3.87 16.01 2.80
C ARG A 2 4.11 16.26 1.32
N LEU A 3 5.21 15.75 0.77
CA LEU A 3 5.43 15.76 -0.68
C LEU A 3 4.50 14.74 -1.33
N ALA A 4 3.77 15.16 -2.37
CA ALA A 4 2.98 14.23 -3.16
C ALA A 4 3.89 13.23 -3.89
N PRO A 5 3.43 11.97 -4.09
CA PRO A 5 4.15 11.03 -4.92
C PRO A 5 4.37 11.60 -6.33
N LEU A 6 5.54 11.35 -6.90
CA LEU A 6 5.85 11.76 -8.27
C LEU A 6 5.07 10.89 -9.27
N PRO A 7 4.55 11.48 -10.37
CA PRO A 7 3.94 10.71 -11.45
C PRO A 7 4.96 9.76 -12.09
N PHE A 8 4.48 8.62 -12.60
CA PHE A 8 5.33 7.65 -13.29
C PHE A 8 6.15 8.29 -14.44
N THR A 9 5.52 9.17 -15.20
CA THR A 9 6.16 9.86 -16.34
C THR A 9 7.40 10.66 -15.93
N ASP A 10 7.33 11.33 -14.78
CA ASP A 10 8.42 12.16 -14.29
C ASP A 10 9.59 11.32 -13.80
N ILE A 11 9.27 10.20 -13.13
CA ILE A 11 10.28 9.25 -12.66
C ILE A 11 10.97 8.58 -13.86
N TYR A 12 10.18 8.06 -14.80
CA TYR A 12 10.69 7.38 -15.98
C TYR A 12 11.58 8.31 -16.86
N ALA A 13 11.25 9.61 -16.92
CA ALA A 13 12.05 10.58 -17.67
C ALA A 13 13.47 10.77 -17.12
N VAL A 14 13.69 10.53 -15.83
CA VAL A 14 15.00 10.71 -15.17
C VAL A 14 15.75 9.40 -14.93
N GLN A 15 15.05 8.29 -14.85
CA GLN A 15 15.64 6.96 -14.64
C GLN A 15 16.20 6.39 -15.96
N LYS A 16 17.36 5.73 -15.88
CA LYS A 16 18.03 5.09 -17.02
C LYS A 16 17.80 3.58 -16.99
N MET A 17 16.56 3.16 -17.01
CA MET A 17 16.20 1.74 -16.99
C MET A 17 15.15 1.38 -18.05
N PRO A 18 15.01 0.11 -18.45
CA PRO A 18 13.94 -0.35 -19.33
C PRO A 18 12.56 -0.02 -18.77
N PHE A 19 11.59 0.20 -19.67
CA PHE A 19 10.23 0.61 -19.31
C PHE A 19 9.54 -0.37 -18.37
N ASP A 20 9.67 -1.67 -18.62
CA ASP A 20 9.08 -2.74 -17.80
C ASP A 20 9.64 -2.73 -16.36
N GLN A 21 10.95 -2.55 -16.22
CA GLN A 21 11.58 -2.42 -14.89
C GLN A 21 11.12 -1.16 -14.16
N ALA A 22 10.99 -0.04 -14.87
CA ALA A 22 10.47 1.19 -14.29
C ALA A 22 9.02 1.04 -13.81
N VAL A 23 8.18 0.32 -14.56
CA VAL A 23 6.79 0.01 -14.17
C VAL A 23 6.78 -0.87 -12.92
N GLU A 24 7.58 -1.92 -12.86
CA GLU A 24 7.69 -2.80 -11.70
C GLU A 24 8.15 -2.05 -10.45
N GLN A 25 9.19 -1.24 -10.57
CA GLN A 25 9.67 -0.40 -9.46
C GLN A 25 8.61 0.59 -8.99
N TYR A 26 7.92 1.24 -9.91
CA TYR A 26 6.83 2.16 -9.59
C TYR A 26 5.65 1.45 -8.93
N ALA A 27 5.32 0.23 -9.34
CA ALA A 27 4.27 -0.57 -8.73
C ALA A 27 4.54 -0.86 -7.25
N VAL A 28 5.82 -0.93 -6.86
CA VAL A 28 6.24 -1.06 -5.46
C VAL A 28 6.29 0.30 -4.76
N THR A 29 7.03 1.26 -5.31
CA THR A 29 7.39 2.51 -4.61
C THR A 29 6.30 3.58 -4.64
N GLY A 30 5.39 3.51 -5.62
CA GLY A 30 4.32 4.48 -5.82
C GLY A 30 4.80 5.90 -6.11
N GLY A 31 6.05 6.05 -6.51
CA GLY A 31 6.63 7.36 -6.79
C GLY A 31 6.96 8.21 -5.55
N VAL A 32 6.98 7.61 -4.37
CA VAL A 32 7.38 8.29 -3.14
C VAL A 32 8.89 8.56 -3.19
N PRO A 33 9.34 9.85 -3.22
CA PRO A 33 10.75 10.18 -3.43
C PRO A 33 11.67 9.48 -2.43
N LYS A 34 11.25 9.40 -1.16
CA LYS A 34 12.05 8.73 -0.11
C LYS A 34 12.26 7.25 -0.39
N TYR A 35 11.27 6.56 -0.98
CA TYR A 35 11.42 5.14 -1.30
C TYR A 35 12.34 4.95 -2.50
N LEU A 36 12.27 5.85 -3.49
CA LEU A 36 13.12 5.78 -4.68
C LEU A 36 14.63 5.88 -4.34
N GLU A 37 15.00 6.53 -3.24
CA GLU A 37 16.39 6.61 -2.77
C GLU A 37 17.01 5.24 -2.43
N PHE A 38 16.18 4.23 -2.16
CA PHE A 38 16.62 2.87 -1.84
C PHE A 38 16.70 1.94 -3.05
N PHE A 39 16.32 2.44 -4.24
CA PHE A 39 16.30 1.65 -5.47
C PHE A 39 17.29 2.23 -6.49
N GLU A 40 18.20 1.38 -6.95
CA GLU A 40 19.28 1.74 -7.86
C GLU A 40 18.92 1.40 -9.31
N ASP A 41 19.26 2.29 -10.25
CA ASP A 41 19.06 2.04 -11.67
C ASP A 41 19.91 0.85 -12.15
N GLY A 42 19.26 -0.07 -12.87
CA GLY A 42 19.92 -1.22 -13.50
C GLY A 42 20.19 -2.41 -12.57
N ARG A 43 19.88 -2.29 -11.28
CA ARG A 43 19.92 -3.45 -10.36
C ARG A 43 18.59 -4.22 -10.42
N PRO A 44 18.58 -5.57 -10.45
CA PRO A 44 17.34 -6.36 -10.46
C PRO A 44 16.42 -6.00 -9.28
N LEU A 45 15.12 -5.85 -9.55
CA LEU A 45 14.12 -5.46 -8.53
C LEU A 45 14.12 -6.41 -7.35
N GLU A 46 14.19 -7.73 -7.61
CA GLU A 46 14.17 -8.74 -6.55
C GLU A 46 15.33 -8.62 -5.56
N GLU A 47 16.53 -8.31 -6.05
CA GLU A 47 17.70 -8.10 -5.18
C GLU A 47 17.49 -6.88 -4.29
N GLN A 48 16.98 -5.81 -4.87
CA GLN A 48 16.68 -4.58 -4.14
C GLN A 48 15.59 -4.80 -3.09
N LEU A 49 14.54 -5.56 -3.44
CA LEU A 49 13.49 -5.93 -2.49
C LEU A 49 14.02 -6.76 -1.33
N LYS A 50 14.93 -7.72 -1.57
CA LYS A 50 15.56 -8.50 -0.50
C LYS A 50 16.22 -7.59 0.53
N ASP A 51 16.95 -6.58 0.08
CA ASP A 51 17.69 -5.69 0.97
C ASP A 51 16.82 -4.65 1.66
N THR A 52 15.79 -4.15 0.97
CA THR A 52 15.03 -2.97 1.42
C THR A 52 13.71 -3.29 2.10
N VAL A 53 13.00 -4.34 1.62
CA VAL A 53 11.61 -4.64 2.01
C VAL A 53 11.45 -6.00 2.69
N LEU A 54 12.19 -7.02 2.24
CA LEU A 54 12.04 -8.40 2.75
C LEU A 54 12.94 -8.67 3.95
N SER A 55 14.08 -8.00 4.04
CA SER A 55 14.98 -8.10 5.18
C SER A 55 14.43 -7.38 6.41
N LYS A 56 14.51 -7.99 7.58
CA LYS A 56 14.18 -7.38 8.89
C LYS A 56 14.96 -6.09 9.17
N SER A 57 16.17 -5.98 8.61
CA SER A 57 17.00 -4.78 8.69
C SER A 57 16.73 -3.78 7.57
N GLY A 58 15.89 -4.13 6.59
CA GLY A 58 15.52 -3.28 5.48
C GLY A 58 14.70 -2.08 5.94
N PHE A 59 14.99 -0.91 5.40
CA PHE A 59 14.35 0.35 5.81
C PHE A 59 12.83 0.31 5.63
N LEU A 60 12.35 -0.37 4.60
CA LEU A 60 10.93 -0.41 4.25
C LEU A 60 10.17 -1.61 4.85
N TYR A 61 10.86 -2.51 5.56
CA TYR A 61 10.24 -3.71 6.16
C TYR A 61 9.08 -3.39 7.09
N GLU A 62 9.26 -2.41 7.99
CA GLU A 62 8.24 -1.98 8.97
C GLU A 62 7.59 -0.63 8.63
N GLU A 63 7.87 -0.07 7.47
CA GLU A 63 7.43 1.29 7.09
C GLU A 63 5.92 1.50 7.24
N PRO A 64 5.01 0.59 6.80
CA PRO A 64 3.58 0.77 7.01
C PRO A 64 3.18 0.81 8.47
N ASN A 65 3.85 0.05 9.34
CA ASN A 65 3.60 0.09 10.77
C ASN A 65 3.99 1.45 11.37
N PHE A 66 5.11 2.04 10.93
CA PHE A 66 5.52 3.37 11.38
C PHE A 66 4.56 4.45 10.89
N LEU A 67 4.23 4.45 9.60
CA LEU A 67 3.33 5.43 9.00
C LEU A 67 1.94 5.42 9.66
N LEU A 68 1.40 4.24 9.92
CA LEU A 68 0.04 4.10 10.43
C LEU A 68 -0.05 4.23 11.97
N LYS A 69 1.03 4.00 12.70
CA LYS A 69 1.08 4.21 14.16
C LYS A 69 1.22 5.66 14.56
N SER A 70 1.95 6.47 13.76
CA SER A 70 2.24 7.86 14.09
C SER A 70 1.01 8.76 14.14
N GLU A 71 -0.11 8.32 13.53
CA GLU A 71 -1.31 9.14 13.34
C GLU A 71 -2.43 8.88 14.37
N SER A 72 -2.32 7.87 15.26
CA SER A 72 -3.43 7.58 16.17
C SER A 72 -3.07 6.78 17.43
N VAL A 73 -3.63 7.24 18.57
CA VAL A 73 -3.56 6.60 19.89
C VAL A 73 -4.79 5.71 20.18
N THR A 74 -5.69 5.52 19.24
CA THR A 74 -6.98 4.86 19.46
C THR A 74 -6.99 3.37 19.14
N ALA A 75 -7.87 2.60 19.83
CA ALA A 75 -7.97 1.13 19.73
C ALA A 75 -8.34 0.60 18.33
N VAL A 76 -9.02 1.40 17.51
CA VAL A 76 -9.19 1.13 16.08
C VAL A 76 -8.07 1.85 15.38
N ASN A 77 -6.99 1.17 15.13
CA ASN A 77 -5.89 1.78 14.42
C ASN A 77 -6.13 1.76 12.91
N TYR A 78 -5.56 2.70 12.22
CA TYR A 78 -5.59 2.81 10.76
C TYR A 78 -5.10 1.52 10.07
N PHE A 79 -4.17 0.82 10.70
CA PHE A 79 -3.66 -0.46 10.22
C PHE A 79 -4.77 -1.50 10.05
N SER A 80 -5.66 -1.67 11.04
CA SER A 80 -6.77 -2.64 10.98
C SER A 80 -7.76 -2.30 9.86
N ILE A 81 -8.01 -1.01 9.63
CA ILE A 81 -8.88 -0.57 8.52
C ILE A 81 -8.24 -0.90 7.17
N ILE A 82 -6.97 -0.55 6.97
CA ILE A 82 -6.25 -0.84 5.72
C ILE A 82 -6.15 -2.35 5.51
N LYS A 83 -5.87 -3.13 6.56
CA LYS A 83 -5.87 -4.59 6.50
C LYS A 83 -7.22 -5.13 6.03
N ALA A 84 -8.33 -4.68 6.61
CA ALA A 84 -9.65 -5.11 6.19
C ALA A 84 -9.92 -4.80 4.71
N ILE A 85 -9.46 -3.64 4.21
CA ILE A 85 -9.56 -3.27 2.79
C ILE A 85 -8.67 -4.18 1.93
N ALA A 86 -7.43 -4.45 2.35
CA ALA A 86 -6.51 -5.35 1.68
C ALA A 86 -7.07 -6.77 1.54
N ASP A 87 -7.79 -7.25 2.56
CA ASP A 87 -8.49 -8.54 2.59
C ASP A 87 -9.78 -8.55 1.72
N GLY A 88 -10.03 -7.50 0.91
CA GLY A 88 -11.15 -7.43 -0.04
C GLY A 88 -12.45 -6.84 0.52
N ASN A 89 -12.46 -6.29 1.72
CA ASN A 89 -13.65 -5.65 2.29
C ASN A 89 -13.70 -4.16 1.86
N HIS A 90 -14.30 -3.90 0.71
CA HIS A 90 -14.33 -2.55 0.13
C HIS A 90 -15.55 -1.70 0.55
N LYS A 91 -16.64 -2.30 1.05
CA LYS A 91 -17.82 -1.57 1.51
C LYS A 91 -17.68 -1.16 2.97
N LEU A 92 -18.06 0.08 3.31
CA LEU A 92 -18.05 0.58 4.69
C LEU A 92 -18.66 -0.41 5.70
N GLY A 93 -19.84 -0.96 5.39
CA GLY A 93 -20.50 -1.92 6.28
C GLY A 93 -19.75 -3.25 6.40
N LYS A 94 -18.99 -3.67 5.39
CA LYS A 94 -18.14 -4.88 5.46
C LYS A 94 -16.90 -4.62 6.32
N ILE A 95 -16.25 -3.48 6.13
CA ILE A 95 -15.11 -3.06 6.96
C ILE A 95 -15.54 -2.99 8.43
N ALA A 96 -16.67 -2.33 8.72
CA ALA A 96 -17.23 -2.22 10.05
C ALA A 96 -17.53 -3.58 10.68
N GLY A 97 -18.16 -4.48 9.92
CA GLY A 97 -18.49 -5.83 10.37
C GLY A 97 -17.25 -6.66 10.73
N VAL A 98 -16.20 -6.62 9.91
CA VAL A 98 -14.93 -7.32 10.19
C VAL A 98 -14.24 -6.78 11.44
N LEU A 99 -14.32 -5.45 11.66
CA LEU A 99 -13.68 -4.81 12.80
C LEU A 99 -14.54 -4.81 14.07
N GLY A 100 -15.77 -5.34 14.01
CA GLY A 100 -16.72 -5.30 15.15
C GLY A 100 -17.09 -3.89 15.58
N GLN A 101 -17.15 -2.94 14.63
CA GLN A 101 -17.38 -1.52 14.87
C GLN A 101 -18.66 -1.02 14.19
N GLU A 102 -19.19 0.09 14.69
CA GLU A 102 -20.26 0.81 14.01
C GLU A 102 -19.72 1.60 12.81
N THR A 103 -20.49 1.67 11.72
CA THR A 103 -20.08 2.41 10.52
C THR A 103 -19.82 3.89 10.78
N SER A 104 -20.56 4.48 11.71
CA SER A 104 -20.43 5.89 12.13
C SER A 104 -19.08 6.16 12.78
N SER A 105 -18.56 5.22 13.58
CA SER A 105 -17.27 5.36 14.25
C SER A 105 -16.08 5.27 13.29
N LEU A 106 -16.23 4.54 12.17
CA LEU A 106 -15.14 4.38 11.19
C LEU A 106 -15.03 5.54 10.19
N THR A 107 -16.11 6.29 9.98
CA THR A 107 -16.14 7.38 8.98
C THR A 107 -15.04 8.42 9.16
N PRO A 108 -14.74 8.92 10.37
CA PRO A 108 -13.63 9.86 10.57
C PRO A 108 -12.26 9.27 10.19
N TYR A 109 -12.02 8.00 10.52
CA TYR A 109 -10.76 7.32 10.20
C TYR A 109 -10.58 7.13 8.70
N LEU A 110 -11.65 6.74 8.00
CA LEU A 110 -11.63 6.60 6.53
C LEU A 110 -11.42 7.95 5.85
N SER A 111 -12.00 9.04 6.38
CA SER A 111 -11.74 10.39 5.89
C SER A 111 -10.25 10.74 6.04
N THR A 112 -9.69 10.57 7.23
CA THR A 112 -8.27 10.84 7.48
C THR A 112 -7.35 10.01 6.59
N LEU A 113 -7.62 8.70 6.43
CA LEU A 113 -6.84 7.84 5.54
C LEU A 113 -6.92 8.29 4.08
N SER A 114 -8.09 8.80 3.65
CA SER A 114 -8.26 9.36 2.29
C SER A 114 -7.51 10.68 2.15
N ASP A 115 -7.58 11.57 3.13
CA ASP A 115 -6.87 12.86 3.14
C ASP A 115 -5.36 12.66 3.15
N LEU A 116 -4.89 11.60 3.80
CA LEU A 116 -3.50 11.17 3.81
C LEU A 116 -3.10 10.44 2.52
N GLY A 117 -4.03 10.14 1.61
CA GLY A 117 -3.76 9.46 0.35
C GLY A 117 -3.43 7.95 0.48
N PHE A 118 -3.70 7.33 1.62
CA PHE A 118 -3.51 5.88 1.79
C PHE A 118 -4.61 5.07 1.14
N ILE A 119 -5.84 5.59 1.15
CA ILE A 119 -7.01 4.98 0.51
C ILE A 119 -7.72 5.98 -0.37
N GLU A 120 -8.52 5.47 -1.29
CA GLU A 120 -9.43 6.25 -2.10
C GLU A 120 -10.85 5.67 -2.04
N LYS A 121 -11.85 6.55 -2.10
CA LYS A 121 -13.25 6.16 -2.22
C LYS A 121 -13.68 6.27 -3.66
N ARG A 122 -14.00 5.14 -4.30
CA ARG A 122 -14.56 5.08 -5.66
C ARG A 122 -16.07 4.96 -5.58
N THR A 123 -16.78 5.86 -6.25
CA THR A 123 -18.25 5.86 -6.36
C THR A 123 -18.67 5.62 -7.81
N PRO A 124 -19.85 4.99 -8.06
CA PRO A 124 -20.34 4.85 -9.41
C PRO A 124 -20.47 6.22 -10.10
N ILE A 125 -20.08 6.31 -11.36
CA ILE A 125 -20.13 7.55 -12.16
C ILE A 125 -21.54 8.12 -12.29
N THR A 126 -22.55 7.26 -12.11
CA THR A 126 -23.97 7.65 -12.15
C THR A 126 -24.45 8.31 -10.86
N GLU A 127 -23.62 8.38 -9.83
CA GLU A 127 -24.00 8.95 -8.55
C GLU A 127 -23.97 10.49 -8.60
N LYS A 128 -25.12 11.12 -8.34
CA LYS A 128 -25.26 12.58 -8.40
C LYS A 128 -24.47 13.34 -7.33
N ASN A 129 -24.22 12.69 -6.20
CA ASN A 129 -23.50 13.26 -5.05
C ASN A 129 -22.44 12.26 -4.55
N PRO A 130 -21.26 12.17 -5.20
CA PRO A 130 -20.25 11.17 -4.90
C PRO A 130 -19.77 11.21 -3.45
N GLU A 131 -19.58 12.41 -2.88
CA GLU A 131 -19.10 12.61 -1.50
C GLU A 131 -20.05 12.06 -0.43
N LYS A 132 -21.37 12.20 -0.66
CA LYS A 132 -22.43 11.73 0.25
C LYS A 132 -22.92 10.32 -0.09
N SER A 133 -22.37 9.70 -1.13
CA SER A 133 -22.82 8.40 -1.58
C SER A 133 -22.52 7.30 -0.57
N ARG A 134 -23.52 6.48 -0.25
CA ARG A 134 -23.37 5.23 0.53
C ARG A 134 -22.93 4.04 -0.34
N LYS A 135 -22.83 4.21 -1.66
CA LYS A 135 -22.44 3.17 -2.61
C LYS A 135 -20.92 3.14 -2.87
N GLY A 136 -20.16 4.02 -2.23
CA GLY A 136 -18.72 4.10 -2.40
C GLY A 136 -18.02 2.85 -1.89
N LEU A 137 -16.98 2.47 -2.63
CA LEU A 137 -16.05 1.40 -2.28
C LEU A 137 -14.70 2.02 -1.95
N TYR A 138 -14.04 1.51 -0.91
CA TYR A 138 -12.73 1.95 -0.48
C TYR A 138 -11.65 1.03 -1.02
N PHE A 139 -10.58 1.61 -1.57
CA PHE A 139 -9.42 0.89 -2.11
C PHE A 139 -8.14 1.50 -1.56
N ILE A 140 -7.09 0.70 -1.46
CA ILE A 140 -5.75 1.22 -1.12
C ILE A 140 -5.23 1.99 -2.33
N ALA A 141 -4.95 3.27 -2.14
CA ALA A 141 -4.44 4.17 -3.17
C ALA A 141 -2.91 4.15 -3.25
N ASP A 142 -2.24 4.04 -2.09
CA ASP A 142 -0.78 3.99 -1.99
C ASP A 142 -0.25 2.64 -2.49
N ASN A 143 0.65 2.66 -3.48
CA ASN A 143 1.19 1.45 -4.10
C ASN A 143 2.04 0.64 -3.12
N PHE A 144 2.88 1.32 -2.31
CA PHE A 144 3.73 0.61 -1.37
C PHE A 144 2.92 -0.08 -0.28
N ILE A 145 1.92 0.60 0.27
CA ILE A 145 0.98 0.01 1.24
C ILE A 145 0.27 -1.19 0.62
N ARG A 146 -0.19 -1.09 -0.62
CA ARG A 146 -0.85 -2.20 -1.34
C ARG A 146 0.09 -3.37 -1.53
N PHE A 147 1.32 -3.12 -2.00
CA PHE A 147 2.36 -4.13 -2.18
C PHE A 147 2.68 -4.83 -0.85
N TRP A 148 2.89 -4.05 0.22
CA TRP A 148 3.25 -4.57 1.52
C TRP A 148 2.16 -5.47 2.13
N PHE A 149 0.89 -5.06 2.09
CA PHE A 149 -0.23 -5.87 2.59
C PHE A 149 -0.48 -7.11 1.72
N ARG A 150 -0.11 -7.10 0.44
CA ARG A 150 -0.25 -8.23 -0.47
C ARG A 150 0.84 -9.28 -0.30
N TYR A 151 2.10 -8.83 -0.25
CA TYR A 151 3.26 -9.73 -0.36
C TYR A 151 4.09 -9.84 0.91
N ILE A 152 4.07 -8.85 1.81
CA ILE A 152 4.91 -8.84 3.01
C ILE A 152 4.12 -9.29 4.23
N TYR A 153 3.00 -8.63 4.51
CA TYR A 153 2.23 -8.86 5.72
C TYR A 153 1.79 -10.32 5.92
N PRO A 154 1.27 -11.03 4.88
CA PRO A 154 0.85 -12.43 5.05
C PRO A 154 2.01 -13.39 5.37
N TYR A 155 3.22 -13.03 4.97
CA TYR A 155 4.42 -13.87 5.11
C TYR A 155 5.41 -13.36 6.15
N LYS A 156 4.99 -12.43 7.03
CA LYS A 156 5.90 -11.89 8.06
C LYS A 156 6.53 -12.98 8.92
N GLY A 157 5.78 -14.02 9.29
CA GLY A 157 6.32 -15.15 10.04
C GLY A 157 7.48 -15.85 9.33
N GLU A 158 7.39 -16.04 8.02
CA GLU A 158 8.43 -16.63 7.19
C GLU A 158 9.65 -15.67 7.06
N LEU A 159 9.39 -14.38 6.87
CA LEU A 159 10.44 -13.38 6.80
C LEU A 159 11.21 -13.24 8.11
N GLU A 160 10.56 -13.43 9.27
CA GLU A 160 11.24 -13.50 10.57
C GLU A 160 12.20 -14.69 10.67
N LEU A 161 11.97 -15.74 9.90
CA LEU A 161 12.85 -16.91 9.75
C LEU A 161 13.84 -16.77 8.58
N ASP A 162 13.97 -15.59 8.00
CA ASP A 162 14.80 -15.26 6.84
C ASP A 162 14.43 -16.02 5.56
N ASN A 163 13.21 -16.58 5.49
CA ASN A 163 12.68 -17.30 4.31
C ASN A 163 12.06 -16.32 3.30
N MET A 164 12.92 -15.52 2.64
CA MET A 164 12.46 -14.51 1.66
C MET A 164 11.95 -15.15 0.36
N GLN A 165 12.38 -16.37 0.04
CA GLN A 165 12.05 -17.03 -1.23
C GLN A 165 10.54 -17.22 -1.39
N ILE A 166 9.82 -17.49 -0.31
CA ILE A 166 8.37 -17.68 -0.36
C ILE A 166 7.64 -16.44 -0.89
N VAL A 167 8.12 -15.24 -0.53
CA VAL A 167 7.54 -13.98 -1.02
C VAL A 167 7.83 -13.79 -2.50
N LEU A 168 9.05 -14.05 -2.93
CA LEU A 168 9.44 -13.97 -4.34
C LEU A 168 8.65 -14.94 -5.20
N ASP A 169 8.44 -16.17 -4.73
CA ASP A 169 7.63 -17.17 -5.44
C ASP A 169 6.16 -16.71 -5.58
N GLU A 170 5.59 -16.05 -4.55
CA GLU A 170 4.26 -15.48 -4.66
C GLU A 170 4.22 -14.28 -5.62
N MET A 171 5.24 -13.44 -5.63
CA MET A 171 5.33 -12.34 -6.58
C MET A 171 5.41 -12.84 -8.03
N HIS A 172 6.17 -13.89 -8.28
CA HIS A 172 6.29 -14.46 -9.63
C HIS A 172 4.96 -14.98 -10.20
N LYS A 173 3.99 -15.34 -9.34
CA LYS A 173 2.69 -15.85 -9.78
C LYS A 173 1.78 -14.76 -10.38
N ASP A 174 1.83 -13.53 -9.84
CA ASP A 174 0.82 -12.54 -10.23
C ASP A 174 1.26 -11.06 -10.21
N PHE A 175 2.50 -10.74 -9.81
CA PHE A 175 2.95 -9.35 -9.70
C PHE A 175 2.92 -8.59 -11.02
N ARG A 176 3.25 -9.26 -12.13
CA ARG A 176 3.24 -8.67 -13.48
C ARG A 176 1.87 -8.66 -14.15
N GLU A 177 0.91 -9.41 -13.61
CA GLU A 177 -0.41 -9.58 -14.21
C GLU A 177 -1.49 -8.64 -13.63
N LYS A 178 -1.19 -7.92 -12.54
CA LYS A 178 -2.10 -7.03 -11.80
C LYS A 178 -1.62 -5.60 -11.69
#